data_b5800c159cf4529de6751ff9588f1b43
#
_entry.id   b5800c159cf4529de6751ff9588f1b43
#
_cell.length_a   1.000
_cell.length_b   1.000
_cell.length_c   1.000
_cell.angle_alpha   90.00
_cell.angle_beta   90.00
_cell.angle_gamma   90.00
#
_symmetry.space_group_name_H-M   'P 1'
#
loop_
_entity.id
_entity.type
_entity.pdbx_description
1 polymer ?
#
loop_
_entity_poly.entity_id
_entity_poly.type
_entity_poly.pdbx_seq_one_letter_code
_entity_poly.pdbx_strand_id
1 'polypeptide(L)'
;MRPACSALLVACVVCAPPAATQQLADSTLAVEGFLQQNHQSGAWTIVVPLPVEALGARTFVLALVGRADRWSRLRNRYVEARGRVSRSPEGVAPGMQFEVERMRDVDPPGTAQKTIDHGVGLRVRVTVSVIPNRFAWRDARGRATGVNPLVLYTILSQQAGQVLVEKPANDLLCVRVQHVGDGAEWDSTSQIHRRSASTFLVEPGGVFRDAMQLPEAAAPRPGLYLARVGVCETADYDVTAEFEVH
;
A
#
# COMPACT_ATOMS: atom_id res chain seq x y z
N MET A 1 7.90 45.68 -67.76
CA MET A 1 7.72 44.33 -67.30
C MET A 1 8.24 44.23 -65.84
N ARG A 2 7.36 44.17 -64.88
CA ARG A 2 7.70 44.02 -63.47
C ARG A 2 7.16 42.69 -63.00
N PRO A 3 7.90 41.81 -62.33
CA PRO A 3 7.36 40.58 -61.76
C PRO A 3 6.74 40.89 -60.39
N ALA A 4 5.56 40.34 -60.17
CA ALA A 4 4.82 40.36 -58.91
C ALA A 4 5.43 39.35 -57.91
N CYS A 5 5.81 39.80 -56.72
CA CYS A 5 6.17 38.93 -55.60
C CYS A 5 4.88 38.45 -54.91
N SER A 6 4.61 37.16 -54.99
CA SER A 6 3.58 36.53 -54.18
C SER A 6 4.15 36.18 -52.80
N ALA A 7 3.63 36.81 -51.76
CA ALA A 7 3.97 36.49 -50.40
C ALA A 7 3.14 35.27 -49.94
N LEU A 8 3.84 34.17 -49.61
CA LEU A 8 3.24 32.97 -49.01
C LEU A 8 3.04 33.21 -47.50
N LEU A 9 1.81 33.30 -47.06
CA LEU A 9 1.45 33.34 -45.65
C LEU A 9 1.49 31.92 -45.10
N VAL A 10 2.51 31.63 -44.30
CA VAL A 10 2.59 30.37 -43.55
C VAL A 10 1.76 30.55 -42.27
N ALA A 11 0.59 29.95 -42.27
CA ALA A 11 -0.23 29.85 -41.05
C ALA A 11 0.38 28.83 -40.10
N CYS A 12 0.99 29.30 -39.00
CA CYS A 12 1.36 28.44 -37.88
C CYS A 12 0.09 27.93 -37.21
N VAL A 13 -0.27 26.69 -37.46
CA VAL A 13 -1.25 25.94 -36.64
C VAL A 13 -0.60 25.66 -35.30
N VAL A 14 -0.97 26.45 -34.31
CA VAL A 14 -0.64 26.16 -32.90
C VAL A 14 -1.46 24.92 -32.52
N CYS A 15 -0.82 23.75 -32.50
CA CYS A 15 -1.41 22.55 -31.94
C CYS A 15 -1.62 22.76 -30.44
N ALA A 16 -2.84 23.03 -30.04
CA ALA A 16 -3.24 22.98 -28.64
C ALA A 16 -2.99 21.55 -28.10
N PRO A 17 -2.41 21.39 -26.92
CA PRO A 17 -2.22 20.06 -26.33
C PRO A 17 -3.60 19.39 -26.12
N PRO A 18 -3.68 18.07 -26.30
CA PRO A 18 -4.96 17.36 -26.27
C PRO A 18 -5.65 17.51 -24.90
N ALA A 19 -6.94 17.73 -24.96
CA ALA A 19 -7.87 17.92 -23.82
C ALA A 19 -7.93 16.76 -22.81
N ALA A 20 -7.18 15.68 -23.02
CA ALA A 20 -7.11 14.52 -22.12
C ALA A 20 -6.61 14.83 -20.69
N THR A 21 -5.87 15.91 -20.52
CA THR A 21 -5.34 16.32 -19.20
C THR A 21 -6.36 17.07 -18.35
N GLN A 22 -7.39 17.66 -18.94
CA GLN A 22 -8.46 18.36 -18.21
C GLN A 22 -9.58 17.44 -17.73
N GLN A 23 -9.82 16.32 -18.41
CA GLN A 23 -10.88 15.37 -18.02
C GLN A 23 -10.60 14.61 -16.71
N LEU A 24 -9.34 14.51 -16.26
CA LEU A 24 -9.00 13.87 -14.98
C LEU A 24 -9.38 14.71 -13.77
N ALA A 25 -9.45 16.02 -13.88
CA ALA A 25 -9.73 16.92 -12.76
C ALA A 25 -11.17 16.86 -12.25
N ASP A 26 -12.12 16.38 -13.07
CA ASP A 26 -13.55 16.36 -12.74
C ASP A 26 -14.09 14.95 -12.46
N SER A 27 -13.29 13.90 -12.62
CA SER A 27 -13.74 12.53 -12.36
C SER A 27 -13.51 12.13 -10.92
N THR A 28 -14.58 11.73 -10.23
CA THR A 28 -14.46 11.07 -8.93
C THR A 28 -13.81 9.71 -9.11
N LEU A 29 -12.68 9.49 -8.45
CA LEU A 29 -11.91 8.27 -8.47
C LEU A 29 -12.18 7.47 -7.18
N ALA A 30 -12.21 6.14 -7.28
CA ALA A 30 -12.19 5.24 -6.14
C ALA A 30 -10.81 4.56 -6.07
N VAL A 31 -10.19 4.60 -4.91
CA VAL A 31 -8.91 3.92 -4.64
C VAL A 31 -9.02 3.07 -3.40
N GLU A 32 -8.39 1.91 -3.41
CA GLU A 32 -8.23 1.06 -2.23
C GLU A 32 -6.76 0.99 -1.85
N GLY A 33 -6.48 1.04 -0.55
CA GLY A 33 -5.12 0.99 -0.05
C GLY A 33 -5.01 1.11 1.46
N PHE A 34 -3.77 1.11 1.94
CA PHE A 34 -3.45 1.22 3.35
C PHE A 34 -3.27 2.68 3.75
N LEU A 35 -4.12 3.15 4.67
CA LEU A 35 -4.08 4.52 5.19
C LEU A 35 -3.03 4.64 6.29
N GLN A 36 -2.06 5.49 6.10
CA GLN A 36 -1.02 5.76 7.09
C GLN A 36 -0.78 7.26 7.26
N GLN A 37 -0.21 7.61 8.40
CA GLN A 37 0.23 8.97 8.69
C GLN A 37 1.75 9.00 8.79
N ASN A 38 2.39 9.84 8.03
CA ASN A 38 3.81 10.07 8.14
C ASN A 38 4.12 10.77 9.47
N HIS A 39 4.90 10.12 10.33
CA HIS A 39 5.23 10.63 11.66
C HIS A 39 6.06 11.92 11.65
N GLN A 40 6.85 12.14 10.60
CA GLN A 40 7.70 13.33 10.49
C GLN A 40 6.96 14.55 9.99
N SER A 41 6.12 14.38 8.96
CA SER A 41 5.39 15.48 8.32
C SER A 41 3.95 15.61 8.82
N GLY A 42 3.42 14.63 9.52
CA GLY A 42 2.00 14.56 9.87
C GLY A 42 1.06 14.31 8.67
N ALA A 43 1.60 14.20 7.46
CA ALA A 43 0.82 14.00 6.26
C ALA A 43 0.15 12.63 6.21
N TRP A 44 -1.10 12.61 5.77
CA TRP A 44 -1.83 11.38 5.53
C TRP A 44 -1.60 10.87 4.11
N THR A 45 -1.38 9.59 3.95
CA THR A 45 -1.19 8.94 2.65
C THR A 45 -1.96 7.63 2.57
N ILE A 46 -2.41 7.28 1.36
CA ILE A 46 -2.90 5.94 1.04
C ILE A 46 -1.85 5.26 0.19
N VAL A 47 -1.33 4.14 0.67
CA VAL A 47 -0.44 3.27 -0.12
C VAL A 47 -1.31 2.32 -0.93
N VAL A 48 -1.31 2.51 -2.24
CA VAL A 48 -2.17 1.79 -3.17
C VAL A 48 -1.40 0.59 -3.74
N PRO A 49 -1.90 -0.65 -3.58
CA PRO A 49 -1.19 -1.85 -4.04
C PRO A 49 -1.24 -2.05 -5.55
N LEU A 50 -2.28 -1.52 -6.21
CA LEU A 50 -2.44 -1.60 -7.66
C LEU A 50 -2.28 -0.22 -8.29
N PRO A 51 -1.68 -0.13 -9.49
CA PRO A 51 -1.62 1.14 -10.21
C PRO A 51 -3.03 1.65 -10.51
N VAL A 52 -3.25 2.91 -10.23
CA VAL A 52 -4.51 3.57 -10.57
C VAL A 52 -4.44 4.02 -12.02
N GLU A 53 -5.21 3.39 -12.90
CA GLU A 53 -5.16 3.62 -14.36
C GLU A 53 -5.26 5.10 -14.73
N ALA A 54 -6.15 5.85 -14.06
CA ALA A 54 -6.36 7.27 -14.29
C ALA A 54 -5.14 8.15 -13.96
N LEU A 55 -4.19 7.65 -13.16
CA LEU A 55 -3.02 8.38 -12.67
C LEU A 55 -1.72 7.96 -13.37
N GLY A 56 -1.81 6.97 -14.24
CA GLY A 56 -0.65 6.33 -14.86
C GLY A 56 0.02 5.29 -13.96
N ALA A 57 0.77 4.39 -14.59
CA ALA A 57 1.27 3.13 -14.01
C ALA A 57 2.28 3.26 -12.84
N ARG A 58 2.48 4.42 -12.21
CA ARG A 58 3.57 4.62 -11.24
C ARG A 58 3.17 5.35 -9.96
N THR A 59 1.90 5.61 -9.72
CA THR A 59 1.50 6.35 -8.51
C THR A 59 0.98 5.37 -7.46
N PHE A 60 1.80 5.11 -6.44
CA PHE A 60 1.46 4.16 -5.37
C PHE A 60 1.07 4.84 -4.07
N VAL A 61 1.42 6.11 -3.91
CA VAL A 61 1.15 6.86 -2.68
C VAL A 61 0.42 8.14 -3.05
N LEU A 62 -0.78 8.31 -2.51
CA LEU A 62 -1.58 9.52 -2.70
C LEU A 62 -1.59 10.32 -1.41
N ALA A 63 -1.13 11.57 -1.46
CA ALA A 63 -1.29 12.47 -0.33
C ALA A 63 -2.75 12.87 -0.20
N LEU A 64 -3.31 12.74 1.00
CA LEU A 64 -4.69 13.11 1.28
C LEU A 64 -4.78 14.59 1.64
N VAL A 65 -5.64 15.32 0.93
CA VAL A 65 -5.97 16.71 1.22
C VAL A 65 -7.38 16.77 1.80
N GLY A 66 -7.55 17.39 2.97
CA GLY A 66 -8.87 17.53 3.57
C GLY A 66 -8.84 17.47 5.10
N ARG A 67 -9.96 17.09 5.73
CA ARG A 67 -10.13 17.06 7.18
C ARG A 67 -9.45 15.84 7.80
N ALA A 68 -8.20 15.98 8.18
CA ALA A 68 -7.39 14.93 8.82
C ALA A 68 -8.01 14.38 10.14
N ASP A 69 -8.79 15.20 10.85
CA ASP A 69 -9.50 14.85 12.07
C ASP A 69 -10.50 13.68 11.89
N ARG A 70 -11.12 13.58 10.70
CA ARG A 70 -12.07 12.51 10.38
C ARG A 70 -11.41 11.15 10.16
N TRP A 71 -10.11 11.13 9.85
CA TRP A 71 -9.42 9.90 9.43
C TRP A 71 -8.56 9.28 10.52
N SER A 72 -8.41 9.94 11.67
CA SER A 72 -7.64 9.40 12.80
C SER A 72 -8.13 8.02 13.24
N ARG A 73 -9.44 7.77 13.17
CA ARG A 73 -10.03 6.46 13.49
C ARG A 73 -9.74 5.36 12.46
N LEU A 74 -9.37 5.75 11.25
CA LEU A 74 -9.04 4.85 10.14
C LEU A 74 -7.52 4.69 9.95
N ARG A 75 -6.73 5.28 10.83
CA ARG A 75 -5.28 5.15 10.80
C ARG A 75 -4.86 3.69 10.83
N ASN A 76 -3.88 3.35 10.01
CA ASN A 76 -3.36 1.98 9.85
C ASN A 76 -4.46 0.97 9.45
N ARG A 77 -5.46 1.39 8.66
CA ARG A 77 -6.49 0.51 8.10
C ARG A 77 -6.38 0.41 6.60
N TYR A 78 -6.87 -0.70 6.06
CA TYR A 78 -7.12 -0.84 4.64
C TYR A 78 -8.46 -0.19 4.34
N VAL A 79 -8.47 0.76 3.42
CA VAL A 79 -9.62 1.63 3.19
C VAL A 79 -9.96 1.73 1.71
N GLU A 80 -11.24 1.92 1.43
CA GLU A 80 -11.72 2.45 0.15
C GLU A 80 -11.92 3.96 0.34
N ALA A 81 -11.25 4.76 -0.50
CA ALA A 81 -11.42 6.21 -0.55
C ALA A 81 -11.95 6.64 -1.91
N ARG A 82 -12.92 7.56 -1.91
CA ARG A 82 -13.46 8.20 -3.11
C ARG A 82 -13.20 9.69 -3.05
N GLY A 83 -12.82 10.25 -4.16
CA GLY A 83 -12.49 11.67 -4.22
C GLY A 83 -11.94 12.09 -5.58
N ARG A 84 -11.33 13.26 -5.62
CA ARG A 84 -10.77 13.84 -6.82
C ARG A 84 -9.26 13.95 -6.72
N VAL A 85 -8.60 13.73 -7.84
CA VAL A 85 -7.15 13.91 -7.94
C VAL A 85 -6.86 15.29 -8.47
N SER A 86 -5.99 16.01 -7.77
CA SER A 86 -5.45 17.29 -8.24
C SER A 86 -3.92 17.21 -8.31
N ARG A 87 -3.33 18.01 -9.21
CA ARG A 87 -1.88 18.21 -9.19
C ARG A 87 -1.54 19.11 -8.02
N SER A 88 -0.49 18.78 -7.27
CA SER A 88 0.03 19.67 -6.25
C SER A 88 0.42 21.00 -6.88
N PRO A 89 0.08 22.16 -6.27
CA PRO A 89 0.58 23.44 -6.68
C PRO A 89 2.12 23.45 -6.73
N GLU A 90 2.70 24.15 -7.68
CA GLU A 90 4.16 24.35 -7.75
C GLU A 90 4.67 24.89 -6.41
N GLY A 91 5.67 24.19 -5.82
CA GLY A 91 6.29 24.58 -4.53
C GLY A 91 5.92 23.71 -3.33
N VAL A 92 4.92 22.86 -3.44
CA VAL A 92 4.63 21.79 -2.47
C VAL A 92 5.17 20.49 -3.05
N ALA A 93 5.71 19.60 -2.21
CA ALA A 93 6.40 18.37 -2.65
C ALA A 93 5.76 17.72 -3.89
N PRO A 94 6.55 17.34 -4.91
CA PRO A 94 6.01 16.83 -6.16
C PRO A 94 5.19 15.58 -5.90
N GLY A 95 3.88 15.66 -6.11
CA GLY A 95 2.98 14.55 -5.86
C GLY A 95 1.57 14.83 -6.35
N MET A 96 0.82 13.77 -6.54
CA MET A 96 -0.62 13.88 -6.76
C MET A 96 -1.31 14.03 -5.42
N GLN A 97 -2.19 15.01 -5.31
CA GLN A 97 -3.07 15.21 -4.16
C GLN A 97 -4.40 14.54 -4.44
N PHE A 98 -4.92 13.87 -3.43
CA PHE A 98 -6.22 13.23 -3.50
C PHE A 98 -7.16 13.88 -2.49
N GLU A 99 -8.12 14.64 -2.99
CA GLU A 99 -9.15 15.27 -2.19
C GLU A 99 -10.23 14.26 -1.89
N VAL A 100 -10.25 13.76 -0.65
CA VAL A 100 -11.14 12.68 -0.23
C VAL A 100 -12.52 13.25 0.10
N GLU A 101 -13.54 12.79 -0.63
CA GLU A 101 -14.95 13.06 -0.34
C GLU A 101 -15.52 12.06 0.67
N ARG A 102 -15.16 10.78 0.51
CA ARG A 102 -15.62 9.68 1.35
C ARG A 102 -14.51 8.65 1.57
N MET A 103 -14.44 8.12 2.78
CA MET A 103 -13.54 7.02 3.13
C MET A 103 -14.24 6.04 4.06
N ARG A 104 -14.00 4.76 3.87
CA ARG A 104 -14.51 3.69 4.73
C ARG A 104 -13.45 2.60 4.93
N ASP A 105 -13.51 1.93 6.07
CA ASP A 105 -12.77 0.69 6.34
C ASP A 105 -13.31 -0.43 5.45
N VAL A 106 -12.43 -1.23 4.89
CA VAL A 106 -12.78 -2.40 4.10
C VAL A 106 -11.88 -3.57 4.48
N ASP A 107 -12.44 -4.77 4.46
CA ASP A 107 -11.65 -5.95 4.70
C ASP A 107 -10.76 -6.24 3.48
N PRO A 108 -9.46 -6.46 3.70
CA PRO A 108 -8.56 -6.78 2.61
C PRO A 108 -8.88 -8.17 2.02
N PRO A 109 -8.77 -8.35 0.70
CA PRO A 109 -8.99 -9.64 0.05
C PRO A 109 -7.90 -10.66 0.42
N GLY A 110 -8.22 -11.96 0.35
CA GLY A 110 -7.25 -13.05 0.46
C GLY A 110 -6.59 -13.16 1.85
N THR A 111 -7.39 -13.05 2.90
CA THR A 111 -6.90 -13.03 4.28
C THR A 111 -6.65 -14.45 4.82
N ALA A 112 -5.42 -14.76 5.18
CA ALA A 112 -5.09 -15.90 6.04
C ALA A 112 -5.24 -15.49 7.52
N GLN A 113 -5.70 -16.41 8.37
CA GLN A 113 -5.93 -16.11 9.79
C GLN A 113 -5.52 -17.26 10.71
N LYS A 114 -5.11 -16.90 11.92
CA LYS A 114 -4.82 -17.81 13.02
C LYS A 114 -5.43 -17.24 14.30
N THR A 115 -6.02 -18.09 15.12
CA THR A 115 -6.44 -17.71 16.46
C THR A 115 -5.45 -18.29 17.45
N ILE A 116 -4.95 -17.47 18.36
CA ILE A 116 -4.01 -17.83 19.41
C ILE A 116 -4.77 -17.74 20.73
N ASP A 117 -4.74 -18.82 21.50
CA ASP A 117 -5.33 -18.88 22.82
C ASP A 117 -4.21 -18.83 23.87
N HIS A 118 -4.13 -17.75 24.62
CA HIS A 118 -3.15 -17.56 25.70
C HIS A 118 -3.67 -18.06 27.05
N GLY A 119 -4.76 -18.84 27.07
CA GLY A 119 -5.42 -19.31 28.30
C GLY A 119 -6.30 -18.25 28.97
N VAL A 120 -7.03 -18.66 29.99
CA VAL A 120 -7.92 -17.82 30.83
C VAL A 120 -8.53 -16.61 30.12
N GLY A 121 -9.25 -16.86 29.03
CA GLY A 121 -10.04 -15.81 28.40
C GLY A 121 -9.26 -14.83 27.51
N LEU A 122 -8.00 -15.10 27.16
CA LEU A 122 -7.21 -14.24 26.31
C LEU A 122 -7.07 -14.87 24.91
N ARG A 123 -7.91 -14.42 23.97
CA ARG A 123 -7.84 -14.83 22.56
C ARG A 123 -7.41 -13.70 21.68
N VAL A 124 -6.47 -14.01 20.79
CA VAL A 124 -5.96 -13.09 19.79
C VAL A 124 -6.21 -13.68 18.41
N ARG A 125 -6.79 -12.90 17.51
CA ARG A 125 -6.87 -13.24 16.10
C ARG A 125 -5.77 -12.50 15.37
N VAL A 126 -4.94 -13.24 14.68
CA VAL A 126 -3.92 -12.70 13.78
C VAL A 126 -4.35 -12.94 12.35
N THR A 127 -4.30 -11.91 11.51
CA THR A 127 -4.62 -12.02 10.09
C THR A 127 -3.51 -11.46 9.24
N VAL A 128 -3.26 -12.10 8.11
CA VAL A 128 -2.30 -11.67 7.09
C VAL A 128 -2.99 -11.66 5.73
N SER A 129 -2.73 -10.62 4.96
CA SER A 129 -3.17 -10.53 3.57
C SER A 129 -2.02 -10.03 2.70
N VAL A 130 -1.85 -10.64 1.53
CA VAL A 130 -0.99 -10.12 0.47
C VAL A 130 -1.90 -9.52 -0.61
N ILE A 131 -1.75 -8.23 -0.90
CA ILE A 131 -2.63 -7.49 -1.81
C ILE A 131 -1.83 -6.80 -2.92
N PRO A 132 -2.12 -7.10 -4.17
CA PRO A 132 -2.98 -8.18 -4.65
C PRO A 132 -2.34 -9.54 -4.35
N ASN A 133 -3.16 -10.60 -4.23
CA ASN A 133 -2.66 -11.95 -4.02
C ASN A 133 -2.25 -12.65 -5.32
N ARG A 134 -2.48 -12.02 -6.47
CA ARG A 134 -2.03 -12.43 -7.79
C ARG A 134 -1.59 -11.21 -8.57
N PHE A 135 -0.37 -11.22 -9.10
CA PHE A 135 0.17 -10.09 -9.83
C PHE A 135 1.34 -10.50 -10.72
N ALA A 136 1.73 -9.59 -11.61
CA ALA A 136 2.97 -9.69 -12.37
C ALA A 136 3.80 -8.42 -12.16
N TRP A 137 5.10 -8.56 -11.93
CA TRP A 137 6.01 -7.41 -11.88
C TRP A 137 6.17 -6.73 -13.22
N ARG A 138 6.09 -7.54 -14.30
CA ARG A 138 6.27 -7.09 -15.68
C ARG A 138 5.12 -7.56 -16.56
N ASP A 139 4.76 -6.75 -17.54
CA ASP A 139 3.77 -7.12 -18.55
C ASP A 139 4.42 -8.08 -19.60
N ALA A 140 3.60 -8.59 -20.51
CA ALA A 140 4.05 -9.47 -21.60
C ALA A 140 5.12 -8.85 -22.51
N ARG A 141 5.36 -7.54 -22.42
CA ARG A 141 6.40 -6.80 -23.15
C ARG A 141 7.63 -6.51 -22.28
N GLY A 142 7.71 -7.07 -21.06
CA GLY A 142 8.80 -6.88 -20.12
C GLY A 142 8.79 -5.51 -19.39
N ARG A 143 7.76 -4.70 -19.55
CA ARG A 143 7.64 -3.40 -18.88
C ARG A 143 7.10 -3.59 -17.48
N ALA A 144 7.58 -2.79 -16.51
CA ALA A 144 7.07 -2.80 -15.16
C ALA A 144 5.55 -2.50 -15.15
N THR A 145 4.77 -3.35 -14.49
CA THR A 145 3.31 -3.19 -14.34
C THR A 145 2.97 -2.06 -13.39
N GLY A 146 3.91 -1.69 -12.53
CA GLY A 146 3.69 -0.71 -11.48
C GLY A 146 2.94 -1.25 -10.27
N VAL A 147 2.70 -2.56 -10.18
CA VAL A 147 2.15 -3.17 -8.98
C VAL A 147 3.06 -2.93 -7.77
N ASN A 148 2.47 -2.70 -6.62
CA ASN A 148 3.16 -2.49 -5.35
C ASN A 148 2.50 -3.35 -4.26
N PRO A 149 2.80 -4.65 -4.22
CA PRO A 149 2.11 -5.56 -3.33
C PRO A 149 2.33 -5.19 -1.87
N LEU A 150 1.25 -5.21 -1.09
CA LEU A 150 1.25 -4.94 0.33
C LEU A 150 1.05 -6.23 1.11
N VAL A 151 1.89 -6.47 2.08
CA VAL A 151 1.68 -7.45 3.13
C VAL A 151 1.03 -6.72 4.30
N LEU A 152 -0.24 -7.01 4.57
CA LEU A 152 -0.98 -6.46 5.71
C LEU A 152 -1.00 -7.47 6.84
N TYR A 153 -0.75 -6.98 8.05
CA TYR A 153 -0.75 -7.77 9.27
C TYR A 153 -1.63 -7.12 10.32
N THR A 154 -2.50 -7.90 10.93
CA THR A 154 -3.44 -7.41 11.94
C THR A 154 -3.46 -8.33 13.15
N ILE A 155 -3.36 -7.76 14.34
CA ILE A 155 -3.63 -8.43 15.61
C ILE A 155 -4.91 -7.83 16.17
N LEU A 156 -5.90 -8.66 16.45
CA LEU A 156 -7.16 -8.29 17.06
C LEU A 156 -7.29 -9.02 18.40
N SER A 157 -7.37 -8.26 19.50
CA SER A 157 -7.75 -8.82 20.80
C SER A 157 -9.25 -9.08 20.82
N GLN A 158 -9.65 -10.35 20.97
CA GLN A 158 -11.06 -10.76 20.94
C GLN A 158 -11.76 -10.73 22.32
N GLN A 159 -11.03 -10.50 23.40
CA GLN A 159 -11.57 -10.61 24.76
C GLN A 159 -11.13 -9.45 25.67
N ALA A 160 -11.60 -9.48 26.90
CA ALA A 160 -11.48 -8.41 27.89
C ALA A 160 -10.04 -8.18 28.43
N GLY A 161 -9.06 -8.97 28.01
CA GLY A 161 -7.67 -8.84 28.46
C GLY A 161 -6.80 -8.01 27.51
N GLN A 162 -5.84 -7.30 28.06
CA GLN A 162 -4.78 -6.63 27.31
C GLN A 162 -3.76 -7.66 26.81
N VAL A 163 -3.31 -7.50 25.57
CA VAL A 163 -2.23 -8.31 25.01
C VAL A 163 -0.97 -7.45 24.91
N LEU A 164 0.04 -7.84 25.67
CA LEU A 164 1.36 -7.24 25.57
C LEU A 164 2.12 -7.96 24.44
N VAL A 165 2.53 -7.22 23.42
CA VAL A 165 3.39 -7.75 22.37
C VAL A 165 4.74 -7.07 22.48
N GLU A 166 5.76 -7.87 22.75
CA GLU A 166 7.13 -7.40 22.77
C GLU A 166 7.64 -7.23 21.34
N LYS A 167 8.23 -6.09 21.08
CA LYS A 167 8.78 -5.71 19.79
C LYS A 167 10.29 -5.52 19.93
N PRO A 168 11.09 -6.45 19.41
CA PRO A 168 12.54 -6.40 19.55
C PRO A 168 13.22 -5.37 18.64
N ALA A 169 12.52 -4.85 17.63
CA ALA A 169 13.03 -3.87 16.69
C ALA A 169 12.00 -2.81 16.32
N ASN A 170 12.41 -1.71 15.69
CA ASN A 170 11.48 -0.68 15.23
C ASN A 170 10.55 -1.15 14.10
N ASP A 171 11.00 -2.12 13.30
CA ASP A 171 10.17 -2.76 12.31
C ASP A 171 9.46 -3.93 12.98
N LEU A 172 8.16 -3.81 13.08
CA LEU A 172 7.34 -4.78 13.80
C LEU A 172 7.22 -6.10 13.06
N LEU A 173 7.13 -6.04 11.73
CA LEU A 173 6.86 -7.20 10.90
C LEU A 173 8.14 -7.85 10.42
N CYS A 174 8.27 -9.14 10.72
CA CYS A 174 9.19 -10.04 10.06
C CYS A 174 8.42 -10.79 8.98
N VAL A 175 8.84 -10.62 7.74
CA VAL A 175 8.25 -11.27 6.58
C VAL A 175 9.28 -12.18 5.94
N ARG A 176 8.94 -13.47 5.84
CA ARG A 176 9.70 -14.46 5.09
C ARG A 176 8.88 -14.91 3.91
N VAL A 177 9.47 -14.89 2.74
CA VAL A 177 8.80 -15.32 1.50
C VAL A 177 9.54 -16.51 0.95
N GLN A 178 8.81 -17.60 0.72
CA GLN A 178 9.35 -18.84 0.16
C GLN A 178 8.66 -19.15 -1.16
N HIS A 179 9.44 -19.39 -2.20
CA HIS A 179 8.95 -19.93 -3.46
C HIS A 179 8.67 -21.43 -3.33
N VAL A 180 7.43 -21.84 -3.63
CA VAL A 180 7.00 -23.23 -3.41
C VAL A 180 7.73 -24.22 -4.33
N GLY A 181 8.11 -23.80 -5.54
CA GLY A 181 8.69 -24.68 -6.55
C GLY A 181 10.11 -25.15 -6.26
N ASP A 182 10.97 -24.29 -5.73
CA ASP A 182 12.40 -24.57 -5.48
C ASP A 182 12.86 -24.27 -4.05
N GLY A 183 11.96 -23.81 -3.20
CA GLY A 183 12.24 -23.50 -1.80
C GLY A 183 13.11 -22.26 -1.59
N ALA A 184 13.36 -21.46 -2.63
CA ALA A 184 14.13 -20.21 -2.48
C ALA A 184 13.44 -19.26 -1.50
N GLU A 185 14.21 -18.71 -0.57
CA GLU A 185 13.70 -17.86 0.51
C GLU A 185 14.24 -16.44 0.43
N TRP A 186 13.41 -15.50 0.81
CA TRP A 186 13.75 -14.11 1.10
C TRP A 186 13.28 -13.75 2.50
N ASP A 187 14.06 -12.97 3.23
CA ASP A 187 13.76 -12.59 4.60
C ASP A 187 13.96 -11.07 4.77
N SER A 188 12.93 -10.38 5.26
CA SER A 188 12.99 -8.94 5.55
C SER A 188 13.96 -8.60 6.68
N THR A 189 14.27 -9.55 7.57
CA THR A 189 15.14 -9.30 8.72
C THR A 189 16.57 -8.95 8.34
N SER A 190 17.02 -9.36 7.16
CA SER A 190 18.32 -8.97 6.60
C SER A 190 18.48 -7.46 6.38
N GLN A 191 17.34 -6.74 6.32
CA GLN A 191 17.28 -5.30 6.09
C GLN A 191 17.01 -4.50 7.38
N ILE A 192 16.75 -5.21 8.50
CA ILE A 192 16.42 -4.56 9.76
C ILE A 192 17.71 -4.04 10.42
N HIS A 193 17.84 -2.73 10.52
CA HIS A 193 18.82 -2.11 11.37
C HIS A 193 18.36 -2.21 12.83
N ARG A 194 19.10 -2.92 13.67
CA ARG A 194 18.83 -3.10 15.11
C ARG A 194 18.56 -1.75 15.76
N ARG A 195 17.33 -1.53 16.21
CA ARG A 195 16.92 -0.40 17.02
C ARG A 195 16.28 -0.92 18.31
N SER A 196 16.15 -0.04 19.30
CA SER A 196 15.68 -0.38 20.64
C SER A 196 14.42 -1.22 20.66
N ALA A 197 14.40 -2.25 21.47
CA ALA A 197 13.20 -3.02 21.79
C ALA A 197 12.10 -2.09 22.30
N SER A 198 10.89 -2.33 21.90
CA SER A 198 9.69 -1.65 22.40
C SER A 198 8.57 -2.65 22.61
N THR A 199 7.71 -2.35 23.55
CA THR A 199 6.48 -3.11 23.79
C THR A 199 5.29 -2.30 23.31
N PHE A 200 4.26 -2.95 22.80
CA PHE A 200 2.98 -2.31 22.57
C PHE A 200 1.86 -3.15 23.16
N LEU A 201 0.83 -2.46 23.61
CA LEU A 201 -0.36 -3.07 24.18
C LEU A 201 -1.46 -3.07 23.13
N VAL A 202 -2.09 -4.23 22.97
CA VAL A 202 -3.37 -4.34 22.26
C VAL A 202 -4.45 -4.37 23.32
N GLU A 203 -5.18 -3.28 23.42
CA GLU A 203 -6.30 -3.13 24.38
C GLU A 203 -7.42 -4.14 24.12
N PRO A 204 -8.26 -4.45 25.09
CA PRO A 204 -9.43 -5.30 24.91
C PRO A 204 -10.31 -4.83 23.74
N GLY A 205 -10.56 -5.72 22.79
CA GLY A 205 -11.26 -5.37 21.54
C GLY A 205 -10.46 -4.45 20.60
N GLY A 206 -9.22 -4.11 21.00
CA GLY A 206 -8.33 -3.27 20.21
C GLY A 206 -7.73 -4.01 19.02
N VAL A 207 -7.30 -3.24 18.04
CA VAL A 207 -6.71 -3.73 16.79
C VAL A 207 -5.35 -3.08 16.60
N PHE A 208 -4.32 -3.90 16.48
CA PHE A 208 -3.04 -3.48 15.95
C PHE A 208 -2.98 -3.84 14.47
N ARG A 209 -2.48 -2.92 13.62
CA ARG A 209 -2.26 -3.17 12.20
C ARG A 209 -0.96 -2.56 11.75
N ASP A 210 -0.30 -3.27 10.85
CA ASP A 210 0.89 -2.78 10.17
C ASP A 210 0.91 -3.30 8.73
N ALA A 211 1.69 -2.66 7.88
CA ALA A 211 1.81 -3.02 6.47
C ALA A 211 3.25 -2.85 5.99
N MET A 212 3.68 -3.77 5.15
CA MET A 212 4.97 -3.71 4.47
C MET A 212 4.76 -3.82 2.96
N GLN A 213 5.47 -3.01 2.19
CA GLN A 213 5.57 -3.18 0.74
C GLN A 213 6.50 -4.35 0.44
N LEU A 214 6.02 -5.28 -0.39
CA LEU A 214 6.82 -6.42 -0.81
C LEU A 214 7.72 -6.00 -1.97
N PRO A 215 9.05 -6.05 -1.83
CA PRO A 215 9.96 -5.71 -2.91
C PRO A 215 10.00 -6.80 -3.98
N GLU A 216 10.32 -6.44 -5.24
CA GLU A 216 10.48 -7.42 -6.34
C GLU A 216 11.49 -8.53 -5.98
N ALA A 217 12.54 -8.20 -5.21
CA ALA A 217 13.52 -9.16 -4.74
C ALA A 217 12.96 -10.28 -3.85
N ALA A 218 11.82 -10.07 -3.21
CA ALA A 218 11.18 -11.09 -2.37
C ALA A 218 10.47 -12.18 -3.19
N ALA A 219 10.02 -11.86 -4.40
CA ALA A 219 9.34 -12.79 -5.28
C ALA A 219 9.70 -12.51 -6.76
N PRO A 220 10.96 -12.74 -7.17
CA PRO A 220 11.49 -12.24 -8.45
C PRO A 220 11.04 -13.05 -9.67
N ARG A 221 10.45 -14.22 -9.47
CA ARG A 221 10.10 -15.17 -10.54
C ARG A 221 8.61 -15.51 -10.53
N PRO A 222 8.01 -15.90 -11.67
CA PRO A 222 6.68 -16.48 -11.69
C PRO A 222 6.59 -17.74 -10.81
N GLY A 223 5.45 -17.91 -10.15
CA GLY A 223 5.17 -19.08 -9.33
C GLY A 223 4.34 -18.77 -8.10
N LEU A 224 4.06 -19.82 -7.33
CA LEU A 224 3.36 -19.75 -6.04
C LEU A 224 4.37 -19.48 -4.92
N TYR A 225 4.00 -18.58 -4.03
CA TYR A 225 4.80 -18.18 -2.88
C TYR A 225 4.00 -18.28 -1.59
N LEU A 226 4.72 -18.56 -0.51
CA LEU A 226 4.25 -18.52 0.86
C LEU A 226 4.89 -17.33 1.57
N ALA A 227 4.08 -16.38 2.02
CA ALA A 227 4.51 -15.30 2.89
C ALA A 227 4.21 -15.66 4.35
N ARG A 228 5.22 -16.00 5.11
CA ARG A 228 5.14 -16.17 6.57
C ARG A 228 5.39 -14.83 7.22
N VAL A 229 4.40 -14.33 7.92
CA VAL A 229 4.40 -12.98 8.49
C VAL A 229 4.08 -13.05 9.97
N GLY A 230 4.85 -12.37 10.77
CA GLY A 230 4.65 -12.34 12.21
C GLY A 230 5.36 -11.17 12.87
N VAL A 231 5.24 -11.10 14.18
CA VAL A 231 6.06 -10.20 15.00
C VAL A 231 7.45 -10.79 15.08
N CYS A 232 8.46 -9.97 14.80
CA CYS A 232 9.85 -10.41 14.85
C CYS A 232 10.17 -11.10 16.18
N GLU A 233 10.89 -12.23 16.10
CA GLU A 233 11.34 -13.04 17.25
C GLU A 233 10.23 -13.73 18.06
N THR A 234 8.97 -13.68 17.62
CA THR A 234 7.84 -14.33 18.29
C THR A 234 7.07 -15.22 17.31
N ALA A 235 7.48 -16.48 17.20
CA ALA A 235 6.88 -17.45 16.27
C ALA A 235 5.37 -17.75 16.53
N ASP A 236 4.87 -17.49 17.73
CA ASP A 236 3.47 -17.75 18.08
C ASP A 236 2.51 -16.89 17.24
N TYR A 237 2.94 -15.73 16.80
CA TYR A 237 2.14 -14.77 16.04
C TYR A 237 2.31 -14.92 14.52
N ASP A 238 3.06 -15.93 14.07
CA ASP A 238 3.27 -16.16 12.64
C ASP A 238 2.01 -16.72 11.98
N VAL A 239 1.66 -16.12 10.83
CA VAL A 239 0.62 -16.59 9.91
C VAL A 239 1.19 -16.65 8.52
N THR A 240 0.80 -17.68 7.76
CA THR A 240 1.25 -17.87 6.38
C THR A 240 0.11 -17.55 5.43
N ALA A 241 0.35 -16.66 4.48
CA ALA A 241 -0.54 -16.33 3.37
C ALA A 241 0.09 -16.77 2.05
N GLU A 242 -0.76 -17.18 1.10
CA GLU A 242 -0.34 -17.57 -0.24
C GLU A 242 -0.54 -16.42 -1.21
N PHE A 243 0.38 -16.29 -2.17
CA PHE A 243 0.23 -15.38 -3.30
C PHE A 243 0.95 -15.92 -4.54
N GLU A 244 0.57 -15.42 -5.71
CA GLU A 244 1.07 -15.92 -7.00
C GLU A 244 1.63 -14.77 -7.83
N VAL A 245 2.81 -15.01 -8.42
CA VAL A 245 3.44 -14.12 -9.41
C VAL A 245 3.36 -14.78 -10.79
N HIS A 246 2.91 -14.02 -11.80
CA HIS A 246 2.74 -14.48 -13.20
C HIS A 246 3.84 -14.00 -14.11
#